data_a952da69f24da930445d696f431a6181
#
_entry.id   a952da69f24da930445d696f431a6181
#
_cell.length_a   1.000
_cell.length_b   1.000
_cell.length_c   1.000
_cell.angle_alpha   90.00
_cell.angle_beta   90.00
_cell.angle_gamma   90.00
#
_symmetry.space_group_name_H-M   'P 1'
#
loop_
_entity.id
_entity.type
_entity.pdbx_description
1 polymer ?
#
loop_
_entity_poly.entity_id
_entity_poly.type
_entity_poly.pdbx_seq_one_letter_code
_entity_poly.pdbx_strand_id
1 'polypeptide(L)'
;MEKASGAQRERIGVVSGGASETAAKLVERAGKLNSERMVLTAPGDVRMAAAAAAVIAGESDPSVPVNGAVLAGFSGLSASYDDTPVDTRVTGGVTPLECVSGEVSIVRGITTRTTTGGAADKTWRELTTVRIVDDVIPALRASLRARFVRSTNTAQVRAAIRSQVMVELENKRAQEIIDSFGEVSVKASEDDPTVCLVEFSFAVAHGLNRIYLSAHITV
;
A
#
# COMPACT_ATOMS: atom_id res chain seq x y z
N MET A 1 -14.26 3.08 -2.62
CA MET A 1 -13.14 2.52 -1.86
C MET A 1 -12.86 3.31 -0.58
N GLU A 2 -12.57 4.60 -0.64
CA GLU A 2 -12.31 5.47 0.52
C GLU A 2 -13.41 5.42 1.59
N LYS A 3 -14.68 5.44 1.17
CA LYS A 3 -15.83 5.28 2.06
C LYS A 3 -15.84 3.95 2.83
N ALA A 4 -15.34 2.86 2.23
CA ALA A 4 -15.22 1.57 2.88
C ALA A 4 -14.09 1.56 3.91
N SER A 5 -12.96 2.19 3.63
CA SER A 5 -11.86 2.38 4.58
C SER A 5 -12.28 3.23 5.77
N GLY A 6 -12.95 4.37 5.54
CA GLY A 6 -13.52 5.18 6.62
C GLY A 6 -14.53 4.45 7.50
N ALA A 7 -15.19 3.40 6.97
CA ALA A 7 -16.06 2.49 7.72
C ALA A 7 -15.30 1.27 8.30
N GLN A 8 -13.98 1.31 8.39
CA GLN A 8 -13.12 0.22 8.87
C GLN A 8 -13.26 -1.08 8.05
N ARG A 9 -13.41 -0.93 6.74
CA ARG A 9 -13.50 -2.01 5.76
C ARG A 9 -12.51 -1.75 4.64
N GLU A 10 -11.24 -1.86 4.97
CA GLU A 10 -10.11 -1.58 4.09
C GLU A 10 -10.21 -2.44 2.82
N ARG A 11 -10.10 -1.79 1.65
CA ARG A 11 -10.21 -2.45 0.33
C ARG A 11 -9.35 -1.74 -0.69
N ILE A 12 -8.80 -2.50 -1.61
CA ILE A 12 -8.07 -2.00 -2.77
C ILE A 12 -8.82 -2.45 -4.01
N GLY A 13 -9.10 -1.53 -4.92
CA GLY A 13 -9.67 -1.81 -6.23
C GLY A 13 -8.56 -1.91 -7.26
N VAL A 14 -8.61 -2.95 -8.11
CA VAL A 14 -7.68 -3.10 -9.22
C VAL A 14 -8.47 -3.02 -10.52
N VAL A 15 -8.02 -2.18 -11.43
CA VAL A 15 -8.65 -1.97 -12.74
C VAL A 15 -7.60 -2.06 -13.84
N SER A 16 -8.00 -2.44 -15.04
CA SER A 16 -7.11 -2.46 -16.21
C SER A 16 -7.18 -1.16 -16.99
N GLY A 17 -6.07 -0.77 -17.59
CA GLY A 17 -6.06 0.12 -18.73
C GLY A 17 -6.71 -0.54 -19.95
N GLY A 18 -7.17 0.26 -20.91
CA GLY A 18 -7.63 -0.26 -22.21
C GLY A 18 -6.45 -0.77 -23.04
N ALA A 19 -6.67 -1.84 -23.81
CA ALA A 19 -5.63 -2.48 -24.63
C ALA A 19 -4.95 -1.53 -25.63
N SER A 20 -5.64 -0.46 -26.04
CA SER A 20 -5.13 0.56 -26.99
C SER A 20 -4.83 1.92 -26.35
N GLU A 21 -4.86 2.01 -25.01
CA GLU A 21 -4.57 3.27 -24.32
C GLU A 21 -3.06 3.55 -24.33
N THR A 22 -2.68 4.75 -24.76
CA THR A 22 -1.29 5.22 -24.68
C THR A 22 -0.90 5.51 -23.21
N ALA A 23 0.40 5.52 -22.92
CA ALA A 23 0.91 5.86 -21.59
C ALA A 23 0.37 7.21 -21.09
N ALA A 24 0.28 8.22 -21.94
CA ALA A 24 -0.24 9.53 -21.59
C ALA A 24 -1.70 9.48 -21.12
N LYS A 25 -2.56 8.73 -21.81
CA LYS A 25 -3.97 8.54 -21.43
C LYS A 25 -4.10 7.77 -20.13
N LEU A 26 -3.26 6.75 -19.92
CA LEU A 26 -3.24 5.98 -18.67
C LEU A 26 -2.85 6.86 -17.48
N VAL A 27 -1.81 7.68 -17.62
CA VAL A 27 -1.37 8.63 -16.58
C VAL A 27 -2.45 9.69 -16.31
N GLU A 28 -3.09 10.24 -17.34
CA GLU A 28 -4.22 11.17 -17.18
C GLU A 28 -5.38 10.50 -16.40
N ARG A 29 -5.69 9.24 -16.73
CA ARG A 29 -6.74 8.47 -16.06
C ARG A 29 -6.38 8.17 -14.60
N ALA A 30 -5.13 7.78 -14.32
CA ALA A 30 -4.64 7.59 -12.96
C ALA A 30 -4.73 8.90 -12.15
N GLY A 31 -4.33 10.03 -12.75
CA GLY A 31 -4.43 11.36 -12.13
C GLY A 31 -5.87 11.79 -11.83
N LYS A 32 -6.85 11.41 -12.67
CA LYS A 32 -8.28 11.65 -12.38
C LYS A 32 -8.82 10.78 -11.25
N LEU A 33 -8.30 9.55 -11.07
CA LEU A 33 -8.64 8.68 -9.96
C LEU A 33 -8.00 9.15 -8.66
N ASN A 34 -6.72 9.47 -8.71
CA ASN A 34 -5.87 9.99 -7.63
C ASN A 34 -6.20 9.40 -6.24
N SER A 35 -6.28 8.09 -6.14
CA SER A 35 -6.69 7.38 -4.93
C SER A 35 -5.66 6.32 -4.53
N GLU A 36 -5.29 6.29 -3.25
CA GLU A 36 -4.45 5.24 -2.68
C GLU A 36 -5.14 3.87 -2.62
N ARG A 37 -6.46 3.86 -2.85
CA ARG A 37 -7.28 2.63 -2.87
C ARG A 37 -7.51 2.05 -4.27
N MET A 38 -6.87 2.63 -5.29
CA MET A 38 -7.03 2.20 -6.67
C MET A 38 -5.68 1.87 -7.28
N VAL A 39 -5.61 0.72 -7.94
CA VAL A 39 -4.46 0.26 -8.74
C VAL A 39 -4.91 0.18 -10.19
N LEU A 40 -4.19 0.84 -11.09
CA LEU A 40 -4.43 0.81 -12.54
C LEU A 40 -3.33 0.01 -13.20
N THR A 41 -3.62 -1.21 -13.66
CA THR A 41 -2.65 -2.09 -14.34
C THR A 41 -2.63 -1.82 -15.84
N ALA A 42 -1.46 -1.84 -16.46
CA ALA A 42 -1.28 -1.75 -17.90
C ALA A 42 0.13 -2.23 -18.35
N PRO A 43 0.29 -2.72 -19.62
CA PRO A 43 -0.78 -3.04 -20.56
C PRO A 43 -1.51 -4.31 -20.13
N GLY A 44 -2.78 -4.46 -20.49
CA GLY A 44 -3.51 -5.65 -20.11
C GLY A 44 -5.01 -5.53 -20.30
N ASP A 45 -5.71 -6.55 -19.85
CA ASP A 45 -7.17 -6.63 -19.85
C ASP A 45 -7.71 -6.85 -18.42
N VAL A 46 -9.02 -6.98 -18.30
CA VAL A 46 -9.69 -7.19 -17.02
C VAL A 46 -9.25 -8.49 -16.32
N ARG A 47 -8.85 -9.52 -17.07
CA ARG A 47 -8.38 -10.79 -16.51
C ARG A 47 -7.03 -10.60 -15.82
N MET A 48 -6.11 -9.86 -16.46
CA MET A 48 -4.81 -9.50 -15.87
C MET A 48 -4.98 -8.62 -14.64
N ALA A 49 -5.92 -7.67 -14.66
CA ALA A 49 -6.25 -6.88 -13.47
C ALA A 49 -6.81 -7.75 -12.33
N ALA A 50 -7.64 -8.73 -12.64
CA ALA A 50 -8.15 -9.69 -11.66
C ALA A 50 -7.03 -10.58 -11.09
N ALA A 51 -6.10 -11.06 -11.93
CA ALA A 51 -4.92 -11.80 -11.48
C ALA A 51 -4.00 -10.95 -10.60
N ALA A 52 -3.76 -9.69 -10.97
CA ALA A 52 -3.01 -8.75 -10.14
C ALA A 52 -3.71 -8.51 -8.79
N ALA A 53 -5.04 -8.40 -8.76
CA ALA A 53 -5.79 -8.30 -7.53
C ALA A 53 -5.63 -9.54 -6.65
N ALA A 54 -5.63 -10.74 -7.25
CA ALA A 54 -5.41 -11.99 -6.54
C ALA A 54 -4.00 -12.07 -5.95
N VAL A 55 -2.98 -11.66 -6.70
CA VAL A 55 -1.59 -11.59 -6.21
C VAL A 55 -1.47 -10.61 -5.04
N ILE A 56 -2.03 -9.39 -5.17
CA ILE A 56 -2.03 -8.38 -4.09
C ILE A 56 -2.72 -8.90 -2.83
N ALA A 57 -3.83 -9.62 -2.99
CA ALA A 57 -4.59 -10.16 -1.87
C ALA A 57 -3.96 -11.43 -1.27
N GLY A 58 -3.21 -12.19 -2.08
CA GLY A 58 -2.58 -13.44 -1.67
C GLY A 58 -1.23 -13.26 -0.97
N GLU A 59 -0.60 -12.11 -1.10
CA GLU A 59 0.66 -11.82 -0.42
C GLU A 59 0.42 -11.61 1.08
N SER A 60 0.94 -12.52 1.89
CA SER A 60 0.69 -12.57 3.34
C SER A 60 1.45 -11.51 4.12
N ASP A 61 2.64 -11.14 3.65
CA ASP A 61 3.46 -10.11 4.29
C ASP A 61 3.20 -8.75 3.64
N PRO A 62 2.63 -7.77 4.37
CA PRO A 62 2.33 -6.47 3.81
C PRO A 62 3.57 -5.65 3.44
N SER A 63 4.74 -5.95 4.01
CA SER A 63 6.00 -5.25 3.74
C SER A 63 6.68 -5.74 2.45
N VAL A 64 6.36 -6.96 2.01
CA VAL A 64 6.90 -7.50 0.75
C VAL A 64 6.23 -6.81 -0.44
N PRO A 65 7.00 -6.11 -1.30
CA PRO A 65 6.44 -5.50 -2.50
C PRO A 65 5.99 -6.57 -3.49
N VAL A 66 4.91 -6.30 -4.21
CA VAL A 66 4.43 -7.19 -5.28
C VAL A 66 5.24 -7.07 -6.59
N ASN A 67 6.39 -6.41 -6.53
CA ASN A 67 7.29 -6.26 -7.67
C ASN A 67 7.86 -7.62 -8.06
N GLY A 68 7.83 -7.95 -9.35
CA GLY A 68 8.24 -9.25 -9.87
C GLY A 68 7.25 -10.39 -9.61
N ALA A 69 6.12 -10.13 -8.95
CA ALA A 69 5.12 -11.16 -8.69
C ALA A 69 4.45 -11.61 -9.99
N VAL A 70 4.47 -12.94 -10.22
CA VAL A 70 3.98 -13.57 -11.46
C VAL A 70 2.46 -13.67 -11.46
N LEU A 71 1.84 -13.28 -12.56
CA LEU A 71 0.42 -13.46 -12.82
C LEU A 71 0.20 -14.85 -13.45
N ALA A 72 -0.17 -15.81 -12.65
CA ALA A 72 -0.37 -17.18 -13.10
C ALA A 72 -1.47 -17.29 -14.18
N GLY A 73 -1.25 -18.15 -15.18
CA GLY A 73 -2.20 -18.39 -16.25
C GLY A 73 -2.08 -17.46 -17.46
N PHE A 74 -1.03 -16.64 -17.51
CA PHE A 74 -0.71 -15.77 -18.66
C PHE A 74 0.69 -16.09 -19.19
N SER A 75 0.80 -16.21 -20.51
CA SER A 75 2.07 -16.43 -21.22
C SER A 75 2.48 -15.21 -22.08
N GLY A 76 1.73 -14.13 -22.00
CA GLY A 76 1.99 -12.89 -22.75
C GLY A 76 1.04 -11.78 -22.35
N LEU A 77 1.38 -10.56 -22.73
CA LEU A 77 0.55 -9.39 -22.51
C LEU A 77 -0.54 -9.30 -23.59
N SER A 78 -1.69 -8.79 -23.23
CA SER A 78 -2.82 -8.57 -24.17
C SER A 78 -2.61 -7.37 -25.10
N ALA A 79 -1.59 -6.54 -24.84
CA ALA A 79 -1.17 -5.42 -25.66
C ALA A 79 0.32 -5.17 -25.53
N SER A 80 0.93 -4.57 -26.55
CA SER A 80 2.34 -4.14 -26.52
C SER A 80 2.49 -2.85 -25.72
N TYR A 81 3.67 -2.65 -25.16
CA TYR A 81 4.08 -1.32 -24.70
C TYR A 81 4.26 -0.39 -25.91
N ASP A 82 3.93 0.89 -25.72
CA ASP A 82 4.44 1.96 -26.57
C ASP A 82 5.89 2.30 -26.18
N ASP A 83 6.54 3.17 -26.93
CA ASP A 83 7.95 3.57 -26.69
C ASP A 83 8.15 4.41 -25.42
N THR A 84 7.09 4.65 -24.64
CA THR A 84 7.17 5.46 -23.42
C THR A 84 7.88 4.66 -22.32
N PRO A 85 8.88 5.24 -21.64
CA PRO A 85 9.58 4.58 -20.55
C PRO A 85 8.64 4.10 -19.44
N VAL A 86 8.91 2.93 -18.89
CA VAL A 86 8.13 2.33 -17.77
C VAL A 86 8.06 3.28 -16.57
N ASP A 87 9.14 4.02 -16.31
CA ASP A 87 9.19 5.01 -15.22
C ASP A 87 8.14 6.11 -15.34
N THR A 88 7.75 6.51 -16.54
CA THR A 88 6.67 7.48 -16.76
C THR A 88 5.34 6.93 -16.27
N ARG A 89 5.07 5.65 -16.47
CA ARG A 89 3.86 4.98 -15.97
C ARG A 89 3.88 4.89 -14.45
N VAL A 90 5.00 4.44 -13.88
CA VAL A 90 5.18 4.32 -12.42
C VAL A 90 5.01 5.68 -11.73
N THR A 91 5.66 6.71 -12.22
CA THR A 91 5.54 8.07 -11.66
C THR A 91 4.15 8.66 -11.84
N GLY A 92 3.46 8.26 -12.91
CA GLY A 92 2.09 8.67 -13.23
C GLY A 92 1.00 7.85 -12.56
N GLY A 93 1.31 6.93 -11.63
CA GLY A 93 0.32 6.18 -10.86
C GLY A 93 -0.28 4.97 -11.59
N VAL A 94 0.48 4.40 -12.53
CA VAL A 94 0.09 3.19 -13.27
C VAL A 94 1.01 2.05 -12.87
N THR A 95 0.45 0.91 -12.52
CA THR A 95 1.16 -0.34 -12.22
C THR A 95 1.50 -1.05 -13.54
N PRO A 96 2.77 -1.05 -13.96
CA PRO A 96 3.15 -1.68 -15.23
C PRO A 96 3.22 -3.20 -15.06
N LEU A 97 2.78 -3.90 -16.12
CA LEU A 97 2.98 -5.35 -16.27
C LEU A 97 4.04 -5.57 -17.35
N GLU A 98 4.84 -6.61 -17.20
CA GLU A 98 5.82 -7.04 -18.21
C GLU A 98 5.68 -8.53 -18.51
N CYS A 99 6.21 -8.94 -19.65
CA CYS A 99 6.32 -10.35 -20.00
C CYS A 99 7.78 -10.65 -20.31
N VAL A 100 8.40 -11.48 -19.49
CA VAL A 100 9.79 -11.92 -19.65
C VAL A 100 9.79 -13.44 -19.74
N SER A 101 10.38 -13.97 -20.79
CA SER A 101 10.48 -15.45 -21.01
C SER A 101 9.14 -16.19 -20.93
N GLY A 102 8.03 -15.55 -21.31
CA GLY A 102 6.69 -16.17 -21.27
C GLY A 102 6.00 -16.09 -19.93
N GLU A 103 6.57 -15.40 -18.95
CA GLU A 103 5.93 -15.12 -17.66
C GLU A 103 5.51 -13.65 -17.57
N VAL A 104 4.25 -13.43 -17.22
CA VAL A 104 3.73 -12.07 -17.00
C VAL A 104 3.86 -11.73 -15.52
N SER A 105 4.47 -10.58 -15.22
CA SER A 105 4.71 -10.13 -13.85
C SER A 105 4.40 -8.64 -13.65
N ILE A 106 4.26 -8.23 -12.40
CA ILE A 106 4.10 -6.84 -11.98
C ILE A 106 5.49 -6.21 -11.90
N VAL A 107 5.76 -5.16 -12.68
CA VAL A 107 7.04 -4.44 -12.61
C VAL A 107 7.16 -3.69 -11.29
N ARG A 108 6.11 -2.95 -10.91
CA ARG A 108 6.06 -2.22 -9.64
C ARG A 108 4.62 -2.00 -9.19
N GLY A 109 4.31 -2.35 -7.95
CA GLY A 109 3.00 -2.14 -7.34
C GLY A 109 2.78 -0.69 -6.93
N ILE A 110 1.96 0.03 -7.70
CA ILE A 110 1.69 1.47 -7.57
C ILE A 110 0.20 1.72 -7.45
N THR A 111 -0.20 2.63 -6.59
CA THR A 111 -1.57 3.15 -6.55
C THR A 111 -1.74 4.32 -7.52
N THR A 112 -2.97 4.71 -7.77
CA THR A 112 -3.24 5.89 -8.61
C THR A 112 -3.03 7.22 -7.88
N ARG A 113 -2.67 7.21 -6.57
CA ARG A 113 -2.40 8.41 -5.79
C ARG A 113 -1.04 9.00 -6.16
N THR A 114 -1.04 10.07 -6.94
CA THR A 114 0.19 10.76 -7.36
C THR A 114 0.36 12.13 -6.74
N THR A 115 -0.74 12.70 -6.21
CA THR A 115 -0.72 14.03 -5.61
C THR A 115 -1.57 14.10 -4.35
N THR A 116 -1.13 14.91 -3.38
CA THR A 116 -1.89 15.27 -2.18
C THR A 116 -1.78 16.78 -1.98
N GLY A 117 -2.93 17.48 -1.90
CA GLY A 117 -2.95 18.93 -1.77
C GLY A 117 -2.26 19.69 -2.91
N GLY A 118 -2.19 19.09 -4.11
CA GLY A 118 -1.53 19.67 -5.27
C GLY A 118 0.00 19.38 -5.34
N ALA A 119 0.61 18.82 -4.30
CA ALA A 119 2.01 18.39 -4.30
C ALA A 119 2.15 16.92 -4.68
N ALA A 120 3.30 16.54 -5.28
CA ALA A 120 3.60 15.16 -5.61
C ALA A 120 3.65 14.28 -4.35
N ASP A 121 2.90 13.19 -4.36
CA ASP A 121 2.84 12.22 -3.28
C ASP A 121 3.58 10.94 -3.66
N LYS A 122 4.70 10.68 -2.98
CA LYS A 122 5.50 9.47 -3.19
C LYS A 122 5.15 8.38 -2.16
N THR A 123 4.57 8.74 -1.04
CA THR A 123 4.28 7.84 0.08
C THR A 123 3.06 6.97 -0.23
N TRP A 124 1.93 7.58 -0.50
CA TRP A 124 0.68 6.88 -0.80
C TRP A 124 0.62 6.31 -2.22
N ARG A 125 1.56 6.72 -3.09
CA ARG A 125 1.74 6.11 -4.38
C ARG A 125 2.21 4.66 -4.29
N GLU A 126 3.05 4.31 -3.31
CA GLU A 126 3.52 2.94 -3.13
C GLU A 126 2.41 2.05 -2.56
N LEU A 127 2.07 0.98 -3.26
CA LEU A 127 1.05 0.02 -2.84
C LEU A 127 1.43 -0.66 -1.50
N THR A 128 2.72 -0.93 -1.29
CA THR A 128 3.26 -1.49 -0.05
C THR A 128 2.92 -0.61 1.16
N THR A 129 3.01 0.71 1.04
CA THR A 129 2.61 1.64 2.12
C THR A 129 1.15 1.43 2.51
N VAL A 130 0.25 1.31 1.53
CA VAL A 130 -1.19 1.10 1.78
C VAL A 130 -1.44 -0.23 2.47
N ARG A 131 -0.76 -1.30 2.03
CA ARG A 131 -0.87 -2.64 2.62
C ARG A 131 -0.38 -2.67 4.08
N ILE A 132 0.75 -2.02 4.36
CA ILE A 132 1.27 -1.90 5.73
C ILE A 132 0.28 -1.16 6.63
N VAL A 133 -0.28 -0.04 6.18
CA VAL A 133 -1.29 0.70 6.94
C VAL A 133 -2.54 -0.16 7.17
N ASP A 134 -2.97 -0.92 6.16
CA ASP A 134 -4.13 -1.82 6.25
C ASP A 134 -3.88 -3.05 7.14
N ASP A 135 -2.64 -3.37 7.45
CA ASP A 135 -2.29 -4.39 8.44
C ASP A 135 -2.17 -3.79 9.85
N VAL A 136 -1.41 -2.71 10.01
CA VAL A 136 -1.11 -2.11 11.33
C VAL A 136 -2.37 -1.54 12.00
N ILE A 137 -3.16 -0.75 11.28
CA ILE A 137 -4.31 -0.06 11.89
C ILE A 137 -5.43 -1.02 12.32
N PRO A 138 -5.86 -1.99 11.50
CA PRO A 138 -6.84 -2.98 11.95
C PRO A 138 -6.35 -3.88 13.08
N ALA A 139 -5.06 -4.27 13.08
CA ALA A 139 -4.48 -5.05 14.16
C ALA A 139 -4.54 -4.31 15.51
N LEU A 140 -4.14 -3.02 15.52
CA LEU A 140 -4.26 -2.16 16.70
C LEU A 140 -5.70 -2.02 17.16
N ARG A 141 -6.64 -1.75 16.26
CA ARG A 141 -8.08 -1.66 16.60
C ARG A 141 -8.60 -2.96 17.23
N ALA A 142 -8.25 -4.11 16.65
CA ALA A 142 -8.67 -5.41 17.15
C ALA A 142 -8.11 -5.69 18.55
N SER A 143 -6.83 -5.43 18.75
CA SER A 143 -6.14 -5.60 20.03
C SER A 143 -6.73 -4.72 21.13
N LEU A 144 -6.93 -3.42 20.85
CA LEU A 144 -7.53 -2.49 21.80
C LEU A 144 -8.98 -2.85 22.11
N ARG A 145 -9.77 -3.22 21.11
CA ARG A 145 -11.16 -3.64 21.29
C ARG A 145 -11.26 -4.91 22.15
N ALA A 146 -10.42 -5.89 21.91
CA ALA A 146 -10.43 -7.13 22.67
C ALA A 146 -10.18 -6.92 24.18
N ARG A 147 -9.33 -5.94 24.52
CA ARG A 147 -8.89 -5.72 25.91
C ARG A 147 -9.68 -4.65 26.67
N PHE A 148 -10.16 -3.60 25.98
CA PHE A 148 -10.66 -2.39 26.64
C PHE A 148 -12.14 -2.05 26.37
N VAL A 149 -12.87 -2.87 25.60
CA VAL A 149 -14.27 -2.58 25.20
C VAL A 149 -15.24 -2.34 26.39
N ARG A 150 -14.95 -2.85 27.58
CA ARG A 150 -15.77 -2.69 28.80
C ARG A 150 -14.99 -2.02 29.94
N SER A 151 -14.04 -1.17 29.59
CA SER A 151 -13.19 -0.48 30.57
C SER A 151 -13.70 0.95 30.83
N THR A 152 -13.37 1.47 32.01
CA THR A 152 -13.60 2.87 32.36
C THR A 152 -12.49 3.76 31.81
N ASN A 153 -12.77 5.03 31.51
CA ASN A 153 -11.77 5.97 31.00
C ASN A 153 -10.96 6.63 32.14
N THR A 154 -10.21 5.83 32.90
CA THR A 154 -9.32 6.33 33.97
C THR A 154 -7.90 6.55 33.47
N ALA A 155 -7.10 7.31 34.21
CA ALA A 155 -5.68 7.52 33.89
C ALA A 155 -4.90 6.19 33.84
N GLN A 156 -5.22 5.25 34.72
CA GLN A 156 -4.61 3.92 34.74
C GLN A 156 -4.95 3.11 33.49
N VAL A 157 -6.22 3.14 33.04
CA VAL A 157 -6.64 2.44 31.81
C VAL A 157 -6.01 3.07 30.59
N ARG A 158 -5.90 4.41 30.51
CA ARG A 158 -5.19 5.09 29.43
C ARG A 158 -3.70 4.73 29.37
N ALA A 159 -3.04 4.60 30.52
CA ALA A 159 -1.66 4.09 30.58
C ALA A 159 -1.55 2.65 30.06
N ALA A 160 -2.51 1.79 30.39
CA ALA A 160 -2.58 0.41 29.89
C ALA A 160 -2.84 0.37 28.37
N ILE A 161 -3.70 1.25 27.84
CA ILE A 161 -3.92 1.42 26.39
C ILE A 161 -2.62 1.84 25.69
N ARG A 162 -1.91 2.83 26.25
CA ARG A 162 -0.61 3.27 25.72
C ARG A 162 0.38 2.11 25.63
N SER A 163 0.52 1.35 26.70
CA SER A 163 1.43 0.19 26.75
C SER A 163 1.04 -0.87 25.72
N GLN A 164 -0.27 -1.13 25.53
CA GLN A 164 -0.74 -2.09 24.52
C GLN A 164 -0.41 -1.63 23.10
N VAL A 165 -0.61 -0.36 22.77
CA VAL A 165 -0.25 0.21 21.46
C VAL A 165 1.25 0.07 21.21
N MET A 166 2.08 0.38 22.23
CA MET A 166 3.54 0.23 22.10
C MET A 166 3.95 -1.21 21.86
N VAL A 167 3.35 -2.18 22.54
CA VAL A 167 3.62 -3.61 22.33
C VAL A 167 3.26 -4.04 20.90
N GLU A 168 2.10 -3.61 20.39
CA GLU A 168 1.69 -3.96 19.01
C GLU A 168 2.63 -3.33 17.96
N LEU A 169 3.00 -2.06 18.13
CA LEU A 169 3.95 -1.40 17.22
C LEU A 169 5.34 -2.04 17.29
N GLU A 170 5.80 -2.42 18.48
CA GLU A 170 7.07 -3.15 18.65
C GLU A 170 7.04 -4.51 17.96
N ASN A 171 5.93 -5.26 18.07
CA ASN A 171 5.74 -6.52 17.35
C ASN A 171 5.81 -6.31 15.83
N LYS A 172 5.18 -5.25 15.30
CA LYS A 172 5.24 -4.91 13.88
C LYS A 172 6.63 -4.49 13.44
N ARG A 173 7.39 -3.81 14.30
CA ARG A 173 8.80 -3.49 14.06
C ARG A 173 9.68 -4.74 14.06
N ALA A 174 9.47 -5.64 15.00
CA ALA A 174 10.20 -6.90 15.06
C ALA A 174 9.93 -7.82 13.86
N GLN A 175 8.78 -7.67 13.21
CA GLN A 175 8.41 -8.34 11.96
C GLN A 175 8.89 -7.59 10.71
N GLU A 176 9.61 -6.49 10.86
CA GLU A 176 10.10 -5.63 9.77
C GLU A 176 8.97 -5.03 8.88
N ILE A 177 7.73 -4.99 9.38
CA ILE A 177 6.59 -4.38 8.70
C ILE A 177 6.66 -2.85 8.79
N ILE A 178 7.10 -2.33 9.95
CA ILE A 178 7.41 -0.93 10.14
C ILE A 178 8.88 -0.76 10.52
N ASP A 179 9.49 0.33 10.09
CA ASP A 179 10.89 0.65 10.38
C ASP A 179 11.05 1.21 11.80
N SER A 180 10.19 2.14 12.16
CA SER A 180 10.19 2.81 13.46
C SER A 180 8.82 3.35 13.82
N PHE A 181 8.64 3.73 15.09
CA PHE A 181 7.45 4.46 15.51
C PHE A 181 7.81 5.58 16.49
N GLY A 182 6.98 6.61 16.51
CA GLY A 182 7.15 7.77 17.36
C GLY A 182 6.50 7.64 18.72
N GLU A 183 6.36 8.76 19.41
CA GLU A 183 5.69 8.80 20.71
C GLU A 183 4.21 8.41 20.57
N VAL A 184 3.75 7.55 21.49
CA VAL A 184 2.34 7.18 21.63
C VAL A 184 1.70 8.07 22.68
N SER A 185 0.73 8.88 22.30
CA SER A 185 -0.07 9.74 23.19
C SER A 185 -1.45 9.16 23.39
N VAL A 186 -1.88 9.08 24.64
CA VAL A 186 -3.24 8.60 25.01
C VAL A 186 -3.85 9.58 26.00
N LYS A 187 -4.90 10.28 25.57
CA LYS A 187 -5.55 11.34 26.34
C LYS A 187 -7.06 11.13 26.41
N ALA A 188 -7.72 11.65 27.45
CA ALA A 188 -9.17 11.79 27.43
C ALA A 188 -9.53 12.93 26.44
N SER A 189 -10.65 12.81 25.75
CA SER A 189 -11.21 13.93 25.00
C SER A 189 -11.62 15.04 25.97
N GLU A 190 -11.44 16.29 25.58
CA GLU A 190 -11.91 17.46 26.34
C GLU A 190 -13.43 17.63 26.19
N ASP A 191 -13.98 17.26 25.03
CA ASP A 191 -15.42 17.40 24.73
C ASP A 191 -16.28 16.28 25.32
N ASP A 192 -15.73 15.07 25.43
CA ASP A 192 -16.46 13.88 25.90
C ASP A 192 -15.56 13.01 26.80
N PRO A 193 -15.83 12.95 28.12
CA PRO A 193 -15.00 12.17 29.05
C PRO A 193 -15.09 10.66 28.82
N THR A 194 -16.04 10.17 28.02
CA THR A 194 -16.16 8.75 27.65
C THR A 194 -15.24 8.38 26.49
N VAL A 195 -14.69 9.35 25.75
CA VAL A 195 -13.82 9.17 24.60
C VAL A 195 -12.35 9.21 25.02
N CYS A 196 -11.59 8.23 24.54
CA CYS A 196 -10.14 8.17 24.65
C CYS A 196 -9.52 8.41 23.29
N LEU A 197 -8.66 9.43 23.18
CA LEU A 197 -7.91 9.75 21.96
C LEU A 197 -6.56 9.07 22.02
N VAL A 198 -6.23 8.30 20.97
CA VAL A 198 -4.96 7.61 20.81
C VAL A 198 -4.27 8.16 19.56
N GLU A 199 -3.10 8.75 19.74
CA GLU A 199 -2.30 9.33 18.67
C GLU A 199 -0.93 8.66 18.64
N PHE A 200 -0.48 8.27 17.48
CA PHE A 200 0.84 7.69 17.25
C PHE A 200 1.26 7.91 15.80
N SER A 201 2.54 7.76 15.54
CA SER A 201 3.11 7.80 14.19
C SER A 201 4.05 6.60 14.00
N PHE A 202 4.18 6.16 12.77
CA PHE A 202 5.17 5.13 12.40
C PHE A 202 5.70 5.37 11.00
N ALA A 203 6.92 4.90 10.76
CA ALA A 203 7.54 4.86 9.45
C ALA A 203 7.35 3.47 8.86
N VAL A 204 6.86 3.40 7.63
CA VAL A 204 6.68 2.13 6.90
C VAL A 204 8.02 1.59 6.42
N ALA A 205 8.17 0.27 6.39
CA ALA A 205 9.30 -0.36 5.72
C ALA A 205 9.23 -0.09 4.21
N HIS A 206 10.38 0.19 3.61
CA HIS A 206 10.45 0.48 2.17
C HIS A 206 10.88 -0.76 1.40
N GLY A 207 10.09 -1.15 0.41
CA GLY A 207 10.43 -2.25 -0.50
C GLY A 207 11.67 -1.91 -1.34
N LEU A 208 12.51 -2.92 -1.60
CA LEU A 208 13.66 -2.81 -2.49
C LEU A 208 13.15 -2.74 -3.95
N ASN A 209 13.25 -1.56 -4.55
CA ASN A 209 12.72 -1.32 -5.90
C ASN A 209 13.78 -1.47 -7.00
N ARG A 210 15.05 -1.20 -6.73
CA ARG A 210 16.14 -1.26 -7.71
C ARG A 210 17.46 -1.62 -7.04
N ILE A 211 18.26 -2.44 -7.75
CA ILE A 211 19.64 -2.75 -7.40
C ILE A 211 20.52 -2.24 -8.54
N TYR A 212 21.47 -1.36 -8.22
CA TYR A 212 22.49 -0.94 -9.18
C TYR A 212 23.77 -1.71 -8.93
N LEU A 213 24.23 -2.45 -9.93
CA LEU A 213 25.49 -3.18 -9.86
C LEU A 213 26.57 -2.42 -10.66
N SER A 214 27.69 -2.11 -10.01
CA SER A 214 28.88 -1.58 -10.66
C SER A 214 30.02 -2.58 -10.53
N ALA A 215 30.52 -3.09 -11.65
CA ALA A 215 31.65 -4.02 -11.67
C ALA A 215 32.86 -3.34 -12.33
N HIS A 216 34.01 -3.34 -11.63
CA HIS A 216 35.29 -2.90 -12.16
C HIS A 216 36.13 -4.13 -12.53
N ILE A 217 36.45 -4.28 -13.80
CA ILE A 217 37.32 -5.35 -14.31
C ILE A 217 38.73 -4.78 -14.45
N THR A 218 39.67 -5.34 -13.69
CA THR A 218 41.11 -5.08 -13.87
C THR A 218 41.73 -6.24 -14.67
N VAL A 219 42.48 -5.90 -15.71
CA VAL A 219 43.24 -6.86 -16.57
C VAL A 219 44.69 -6.83 -16.15
#